data_2628ee56bdb819b133d9a0dace6a46c8
#
_entry.id   2628ee56bdb819b133d9a0dace6a46c8
#
_cell.length_a   1.000
_cell.length_b   1.000
_cell.length_c   1.000
_cell.angle_alpha   90.00
_cell.angle_beta   90.00
_cell.angle_gamma   90.00
#
_symmetry.space_group_name_H-M   'P 1'
#
loop_
_entity.id
_entity.type
_entity.pdbx_description
1 polymer ?
#
loop_
_entity_poly.entity_id
_entity_poly.type
_entity_poly.pdbx_seq_one_letter_code
_entity_poly.pdbx_strand_id
1 'polypeptide(L)'
;MSETLASIPLLSPFVEFAFMRRALAGCLALSLGATPVGVFLMLRRMSLAGDAMSHAILPGAAVGYLIAGLSLPAMTIGGLLAGLAVAVLSGGVARNSVIKEDTSLATFYLISLSAGVLIISLRGSSVDLLHVLFGSVLALDDAALLLLAGFASLSVLVLALGLRLFVLEGCDPAFLARISRLGPLAHYGFMVLLVVNLVAGFHALGTLMAVGI
;
A
#
# COMPACT_ATOMS: atom_id res chain seq x y z
N MET A 1 11.54 21.01 -29.50
CA MET A 1 10.43 20.46 -28.70
C MET A 1 10.60 20.79 -27.20
N SER A 2 11.82 20.76 -26.65
CA SER A 2 12.09 21.18 -25.26
C SER A 2 11.91 22.70 -25.03
N GLU A 3 12.32 23.53 -25.98
CA GLU A 3 12.21 25.01 -25.87
C GLU A 3 10.77 25.51 -25.95
N THR A 4 9.91 24.87 -26.74
CA THR A 4 8.48 25.21 -26.80
C THR A 4 7.71 24.80 -25.55
N LEU A 5 8.12 23.73 -24.84
CA LEU A 5 7.53 23.36 -23.56
C LEU A 5 7.97 24.25 -22.42
N ALA A 6 9.20 24.78 -22.46
CA ALA A 6 9.72 25.74 -21.47
C ALA A 6 9.05 27.12 -21.55
N SER A 7 8.44 27.46 -22.69
CA SER A 7 7.73 28.74 -22.87
C SER A 7 6.34 28.76 -22.21
N ILE A 8 5.82 27.61 -21.78
CA ILE A 8 4.55 27.52 -21.07
C ILE A 8 4.82 27.58 -19.55
N PRO A 9 4.38 28.63 -18.83
CA PRO A 9 4.73 28.86 -17.43
C PRO A 9 4.31 27.72 -16.49
N LEU A 10 3.33 26.91 -16.90
CA LEU A 10 2.86 25.75 -16.14
C LEU A 10 3.75 24.51 -16.32
N LEU A 11 4.44 24.39 -17.45
CA LEU A 11 5.28 23.24 -17.79
C LEU A 11 6.78 23.48 -17.56
N SER A 12 7.20 24.76 -17.48
CA SER A 12 8.61 25.13 -17.28
C SER A 12 9.24 24.44 -16.06
N PRO A 13 8.59 24.32 -14.87
CA PRO A 13 9.20 23.67 -13.71
C PRO A 13 9.48 22.18 -13.93
N PHE A 14 8.66 21.49 -14.73
CA PHE A 14 8.85 20.07 -15.04
C PHE A 14 9.99 19.84 -16.06
N VAL A 15 10.32 20.85 -16.86
CA VAL A 15 11.46 20.79 -17.79
C VAL A 15 12.77 21.11 -17.05
N GLU A 16 12.75 22.11 -16.17
CA GLU A 16 13.93 22.63 -15.48
C GLU A 16 14.35 21.74 -14.30
N PHE A 17 13.39 21.23 -13.51
CA PHE A 17 13.71 20.51 -12.27
C PHE A 17 13.49 19.00 -12.39
N ALA A 18 14.58 18.23 -12.22
CA ALA A 18 14.56 16.77 -12.28
C ALA A 18 13.67 16.15 -11.20
N PHE A 19 13.62 16.72 -9.98
CA PHE A 19 12.80 16.23 -8.90
C PHE A 19 11.30 16.34 -9.20
N MET A 20 10.86 17.38 -9.92
CA MET A 20 9.45 17.52 -10.32
C MET A 20 9.03 16.44 -11.34
N ARG A 21 9.92 16.10 -12.27
CA ARG A 21 9.66 14.97 -13.21
C ARG A 21 9.55 13.64 -12.49
N ARG A 22 10.42 13.40 -11.50
CA ARG A 22 10.36 12.18 -10.68
C ARG A 22 9.08 12.12 -9.86
N ALA A 23 8.70 13.23 -9.21
CA ALA A 23 7.46 13.34 -8.46
C ALA A 23 6.23 13.07 -9.35
N LEU A 24 6.17 13.68 -10.53
CA LEU A 24 5.09 13.45 -11.49
C LEU A 24 5.02 11.99 -11.96
N ALA A 25 6.17 11.40 -12.32
CA ALA A 25 6.23 9.99 -12.71
C ALA A 25 5.81 9.05 -11.57
N GLY A 26 6.24 9.35 -10.34
CA GLY A 26 5.85 8.61 -9.14
C GLY A 26 4.34 8.68 -8.86
N CYS A 27 3.77 9.88 -8.93
CA CYS A 27 2.32 10.07 -8.77
C CYS A 27 1.52 9.33 -9.85
N LEU A 28 1.97 9.38 -11.11
CA LEU A 28 1.32 8.65 -12.20
C LEU A 28 1.41 7.13 -12.00
N ALA A 29 2.57 6.62 -11.64
CA ALA A 29 2.75 5.19 -11.35
C ALA A 29 1.85 4.75 -10.19
N LEU A 30 1.83 5.52 -9.09
CA LEU A 30 1.01 5.22 -7.93
C LEU A 30 -0.49 5.26 -8.27
N SER A 31 -0.95 6.28 -9.01
CA SER A 31 -2.35 6.39 -9.40
C SER A 31 -2.79 5.23 -10.30
N LEU A 32 -1.95 4.78 -11.23
CA LEU A 32 -2.25 3.63 -12.08
C LEU A 32 -2.36 2.33 -11.32
N GLY A 33 -1.53 2.13 -10.28
CA GLY A 33 -1.57 0.95 -9.42
C GLY A 33 -2.70 0.99 -8.39
N ALA A 34 -2.85 2.10 -7.68
CA ALA A 34 -3.75 2.24 -6.54
C ALA A 34 -5.22 2.43 -6.94
N THR A 35 -5.50 3.21 -7.99
CA THR A 35 -6.89 3.53 -8.39
C THR A 35 -7.73 2.28 -8.66
N PRO A 36 -7.29 1.29 -9.46
CA PRO A 36 -8.08 0.08 -9.67
C PRO A 36 -8.30 -0.71 -8.38
N VAL A 37 -7.30 -0.78 -7.49
CA VAL A 37 -7.43 -1.46 -6.18
C VAL A 37 -8.45 -0.75 -5.31
N GLY A 38 -8.44 0.60 -5.29
CA GLY A 38 -9.42 1.41 -4.58
C GLY A 38 -10.85 1.18 -5.07
N VAL A 39 -11.06 1.09 -6.38
CA VAL A 39 -12.39 0.74 -6.95
C VAL A 39 -12.88 -0.62 -6.44
N PHE A 40 -12.01 -1.64 -6.40
CA PHE A 40 -12.37 -2.94 -5.86
C PHE A 40 -12.66 -2.90 -4.34
N LEU A 41 -11.94 -2.09 -3.56
CA LEU A 41 -12.24 -1.87 -2.14
C LEU A 41 -13.66 -1.31 -1.94
N MET A 42 -14.04 -0.32 -2.75
CA MET A 42 -15.39 0.25 -2.71
C MET A 42 -16.45 -0.79 -3.09
N LEU A 43 -16.23 -1.58 -4.14
CA LEU A 43 -17.15 -2.64 -4.57
C LEU A 43 -17.34 -3.71 -3.49
N ARG A 44 -16.28 -4.02 -2.73
CA ARG A 44 -16.31 -4.98 -1.62
C ARG A 44 -16.86 -4.39 -0.32
N ARG A 45 -17.21 -3.10 -0.30
CA ARG A 45 -17.67 -2.35 0.89
C ARG A 45 -16.66 -2.36 2.05
N MET A 46 -15.36 -2.37 1.72
CA MET A 46 -14.25 -2.41 2.66
C MET A 46 -13.60 -1.03 2.77
N SER A 47 -14.38 -0.01 3.11
CA SER A 47 -13.91 1.39 3.13
C SER A 47 -12.80 1.65 4.16
N LEU A 48 -12.79 0.92 5.27
CA LEU A 48 -11.78 1.05 6.32
C LEU A 48 -10.50 0.24 6.04
N ALA A 49 -10.51 -0.65 5.04
CA ALA A 49 -9.39 -1.56 4.82
C ALA A 49 -8.10 -0.81 4.41
N GLY A 50 -8.21 0.26 3.62
CA GLY A 50 -7.06 1.09 3.24
C GLY A 50 -6.40 1.73 4.45
N ASP A 51 -7.19 2.39 5.30
CA ASP A 51 -6.73 3.02 6.54
C ASP A 51 -6.14 1.99 7.52
N ALA A 52 -6.88 0.92 7.81
CA ALA A 52 -6.43 -0.13 8.70
C ALA A 52 -5.10 -0.77 8.25
N MET A 53 -4.97 -1.06 6.97
CA MET A 53 -3.75 -1.68 6.42
C MET A 53 -2.56 -0.73 6.40
N SER A 54 -2.76 0.58 6.16
CA SER A 54 -1.66 1.55 6.23
C SER A 54 -1.05 1.61 7.62
N HIS A 55 -1.86 1.56 8.66
CA HIS A 55 -1.39 1.47 10.05
C HIS A 55 -0.78 0.10 10.39
N ALA A 56 -1.26 -0.98 9.79
CA ALA A 56 -0.72 -2.32 9.99
C ALA A 56 0.71 -2.49 9.45
N ILE A 57 1.08 -1.74 8.43
CA ILE A 57 2.41 -1.76 7.79
C ILE A 57 3.47 -1.07 8.66
N LEU A 58 3.08 -0.03 9.40
CA LEU A 58 4.01 0.82 10.18
C LEU A 58 4.93 0.06 11.14
N PRO A 59 4.45 -0.88 11.97
CA PRO A 59 5.32 -1.61 12.88
C PRO A 59 6.38 -2.42 12.16
N GLY A 60 6.03 -3.02 11.02
CA GLY A 60 6.98 -3.77 10.21
C GLY A 60 8.06 -2.89 9.59
N ALA A 61 7.68 -1.73 9.06
CA ALA A 61 8.64 -0.75 8.56
C ALA A 61 9.55 -0.23 9.69
N ALA A 62 9.00 0.00 10.89
CA ALA A 62 9.76 0.38 12.07
C ALA A 62 10.78 -0.70 12.50
N VAL A 63 10.39 -1.96 12.49
CA VAL A 63 11.33 -3.08 12.75
C VAL A 63 12.42 -3.14 11.69
N GLY A 64 12.05 -2.99 10.42
CA GLY A 64 13.03 -2.91 9.32
C GLY A 64 14.04 -1.79 9.52
N TYR A 65 13.58 -0.61 9.93
CA TYR A 65 14.42 0.52 10.29
C TYR A 65 15.35 0.20 11.47
N LEU A 66 14.86 -0.44 12.53
CA LEU A 66 15.66 -0.79 13.70
C LEU A 66 16.77 -1.80 13.40
N ILE A 67 16.58 -2.67 12.40
CA ILE A 67 17.56 -3.70 12.01
C ILE A 67 18.62 -3.14 11.07
N ALA A 68 18.23 -2.36 10.08
CA ALA A 68 19.10 -1.95 8.97
C ALA A 68 19.17 -0.43 8.76
N GLY A 69 18.67 0.38 9.71
CA GLY A 69 18.63 1.84 9.58
C GLY A 69 17.69 2.30 8.47
N LEU A 70 18.01 3.44 7.83
CA LEU A 70 17.24 4.03 6.71
C LEU A 70 17.44 3.24 5.40
N SER A 71 17.29 1.91 5.45
CA SER A 71 17.40 1.04 4.29
C SER A 71 16.03 0.82 3.66
N LEU A 72 15.83 1.37 2.46
CA LEU A 72 14.59 1.22 1.69
C LEU A 72 14.14 -0.26 1.59
N PRO A 73 15.02 -1.23 1.21
CA PRO A 73 14.61 -2.62 1.12
C PRO A 73 14.17 -3.23 2.44
N ALA A 74 14.87 -2.91 3.54
CA ALA A 74 14.53 -3.46 4.85
C ALA A 74 13.18 -2.97 5.36
N MET A 75 12.91 -1.67 5.20
CA MET A 75 11.62 -1.08 5.57
C MET A 75 10.48 -1.61 4.68
N THR A 76 10.74 -1.78 3.37
CA THR A 76 9.77 -2.37 2.43
C THR A 76 9.42 -3.81 2.82
N ILE A 77 10.42 -4.65 3.04
CA ILE A 77 10.21 -6.06 3.43
C ILE A 77 9.49 -6.14 4.79
N GLY A 78 9.93 -5.34 5.77
CA GLY A 78 9.29 -5.29 7.08
C GLY A 78 7.81 -4.89 6.97
N GLY A 79 7.51 -3.83 6.23
CA GLY A 79 6.14 -3.36 5.98
C GLY A 79 5.28 -4.40 5.26
N LEU A 80 5.81 -5.03 4.20
CA LEU A 80 5.13 -6.11 3.49
C LEU A 80 4.81 -7.29 4.42
N LEU A 81 5.77 -7.74 5.22
CA LEU A 81 5.56 -8.86 6.13
C LEU A 81 4.50 -8.56 7.19
N ALA A 82 4.53 -7.37 7.79
CA ALA A 82 3.53 -6.97 8.79
C ALA A 82 2.14 -6.83 8.16
N GLY A 83 2.03 -6.13 7.04
CA GLY A 83 0.76 -5.98 6.32
C GLY A 83 0.17 -7.31 5.87
N LEU A 84 1.00 -8.21 5.32
CA LEU A 84 0.57 -9.56 4.94
C LEU A 84 0.14 -10.41 6.14
N ALA A 85 0.86 -10.32 7.28
CA ALA A 85 0.48 -11.01 8.50
C ALA A 85 -0.91 -10.55 8.98
N VAL A 86 -1.16 -9.25 9.02
CA VAL A 86 -2.48 -8.70 9.39
C VAL A 86 -3.55 -9.12 8.38
N ALA A 87 -3.26 -9.07 7.07
CA ALA A 87 -4.19 -9.49 6.02
C ALA A 87 -4.59 -10.97 6.17
N VAL A 88 -3.62 -11.86 6.39
CA VAL A 88 -3.86 -13.30 6.55
C VAL A 88 -4.62 -13.59 7.84
N LEU A 89 -4.23 -12.99 8.95
CA LEU A 89 -4.87 -13.20 10.25
C LEU A 89 -6.31 -12.66 10.24
N SER A 90 -6.52 -11.44 9.76
CA SER A 90 -7.87 -10.83 9.69
C SER A 90 -8.78 -11.57 8.75
N GLY A 91 -8.31 -11.90 7.55
CA GLY A 91 -9.06 -12.69 6.56
C GLY A 91 -9.37 -14.10 7.06
N GLY A 92 -8.43 -14.74 7.78
CA GLY A 92 -8.62 -16.03 8.39
C GLY A 92 -9.73 -16.03 9.45
N VAL A 93 -9.75 -15.02 10.32
CA VAL A 93 -10.82 -14.86 11.34
C VAL A 93 -12.16 -14.55 10.67
N ALA A 94 -12.20 -13.62 9.72
CA ALA A 94 -13.44 -13.25 9.04
C ALA A 94 -14.08 -14.44 8.28
N ARG A 95 -13.28 -15.31 7.69
CA ARG A 95 -13.78 -16.49 6.95
C ARG A 95 -14.23 -17.64 7.84
N ASN A 96 -13.67 -17.77 9.04
CA ASN A 96 -13.94 -18.88 9.96
C ASN A 96 -14.86 -18.50 11.13
N SER A 97 -15.34 -17.27 11.18
CA SER A 97 -16.21 -16.76 12.24
C SER A 97 -17.36 -15.91 11.67
N VAL A 98 -18.30 -15.51 12.52
CA VAL A 98 -19.39 -14.59 12.16
C VAL A 98 -18.97 -13.11 12.17
N ILE A 99 -17.69 -12.84 12.45
CA ILE A 99 -17.15 -11.48 12.54
C ILE A 99 -16.99 -10.91 11.14
N LYS A 100 -17.46 -9.67 10.94
CA LYS A 100 -17.29 -8.96 9.67
C LYS A 100 -15.80 -8.69 9.40
N GLU A 101 -15.42 -8.67 8.14
CA GLU A 101 -14.04 -8.47 7.70
C GLU A 101 -13.46 -7.15 8.19
N ASP A 102 -14.20 -6.03 8.12
CA ASP A 102 -13.79 -4.72 8.63
C ASP A 102 -13.51 -4.75 10.13
N THR A 103 -14.33 -5.47 10.91
CA THR A 103 -14.13 -5.59 12.36
C THR A 103 -12.87 -6.39 12.69
N SER A 104 -12.65 -7.47 11.95
CA SER A 104 -11.43 -8.29 12.09
C SER A 104 -10.18 -7.47 11.73
N LEU A 105 -10.21 -6.77 10.60
CA LEU A 105 -9.13 -5.87 10.19
C LEU A 105 -8.86 -4.79 11.25
N ALA A 106 -9.91 -4.13 11.76
CA ALA A 106 -9.79 -3.11 12.80
C ALA A 106 -9.10 -3.65 14.06
N THR A 107 -9.42 -4.87 14.48
CA THR A 107 -8.80 -5.50 15.65
C THR A 107 -7.32 -5.77 15.43
N PHE A 108 -6.97 -6.39 14.30
CA PHE A 108 -5.58 -6.77 14.02
C PHE A 108 -4.68 -5.57 13.74
N TYR A 109 -5.19 -4.51 13.08
CA TYR A 109 -4.36 -3.32 12.90
C TYR A 109 -4.10 -2.58 14.22
N LEU A 110 -5.07 -2.53 15.14
CA LEU A 110 -4.86 -1.94 16.45
C LEU A 110 -3.79 -2.70 17.27
N ILE A 111 -3.84 -4.03 17.21
CA ILE A 111 -2.80 -4.87 17.83
C ILE A 111 -1.44 -4.59 17.19
N SER A 112 -1.37 -4.54 15.87
CA SER A 112 -0.16 -4.26 15.11
C SER A 112 0.40 -2.87 15.46
N LEU A 113 -0.45 -1.84 15.45
CA LEU A 113 -0.07 -0.46 15.78
C LEU A 113 0.47 -0.37 17.21
N SER A 114 -0.23 -0.98 18.19
CA SER A 114 0.20 -0.99 19.58
C SER A 114 1.55 -1.67 19.75
N ALA A 115 1.77 -2.79 19.06
CA ALA A 115 3.06 -3.47 19.06
C ALA A 115 4.17 -2.59 18.45
N GLY A 116 3.88 -1.88 17.36
CA GLY A 116 4.82 -0.96 16.73
C GLY A 116 5.24 0.19 17.65
N VAL A 117 4.27 0.83 18.28
CA VAL A 117 4.52 1.91 19.25
C VAL A 117 5.37 1.38 20.43
N LEU A 118 5.04 0.19 20.94
CA LEU A 118 5.80 -0.43 22.02
C LEU A 118 7.25 -0.71 21.62
N ILE A 119 7.49 -1.28 20.44
CA ILE A 119 8.82 -1.58 19.92
C ILE A 119 9.67 -0.31 19.80
N ILE A 120 9.11 0.76 19.24
CA ILE A 120 9.80 2.04 19.09
C ILE A 120 10.10 2.67 20.45
N SER A 121 9.13 2.65 21.36
CA SER A 121 9.26 3.20 22.71
C SER A 121 10.35 2.51 23.55
N LEU A 122 10.44 1.18 23.47
CA LEU A 122 11.44 0.40 24.20
C LEU A 122 12.88 0.65 23.72
N ARG A 123 13.07 0.98 22.47
CA ARG A 123 14.40 1.22 21.88
C ARG A 123 14.88 2.67 22.01
N GLY A 124 14.03 3.58 22.51
CA GLY A 124 14.40 4.99 22.75
C GLY A 124 14.92 5.68 21.50
N SER A 125 14.43 5.29 20.32
CA SER A 125 14.92 5.85 19.08
C SER A 125 14.42 7.30 18.95
N SER A 126 15.36 8.22 18.76
CA SER A 126 15.11 9.62 18.43
C SER A 126 14.66 9.78 16.95
N VAL A 127 14.05 8.74 16.38
CA VAL A 127 13.50 8.82 15.03
C VAL A 127 12.39 9.83 15.06
N ASP A 128 12.54 10.83 14.24
CA ASP A 128 11.46 11.76 13.99
C ASP A 128 10.35 11.01 13.23
N LEU A 129 9.47 10.37 14.03
CA LEU A 129 8.31 9.62 13.53
C LEU A 129 7.46 10.48 12.58
N LEU A 130 7.47 11.80 12.79
CA LEU A 130 6.79 12.75 11.90
C LEU A 130 7.41 12.73 10.51
N HIS A 131 8.75 12.67 10.40
CA HIS A 131 9.42 12.63 9.11
C HIS A 131 9.12 11.33 8.33
N VAL A 132 9.03 10.21 9.05
CA VAL A 132 8.66 8.91 8.44
C VAL A 132 7.17 8.86 8.07
N LEU A 133 6.29 9.49 8.87
CA LEU A 133 4.85 9.51 8.64
C LEU A 133 4.44 10.43 7.49
N PHE A 134 5.07 11.59 7.36
CA PHE A 134 4.70 12.57 6.34
C PHE A 134 5.37 12.31 4.99
N GLY A 135 6.51 11.61 4.96
CA GLY A 135 7.25 11.36 3.73
C GLY A 135 7.55 12.64 2.93
N SER A 136 8.04 12.50 1.73
CA SER A 136 8.21 13.62 0.80
C SER A 136 8.20 13.13 -0.64
N VAL A 137 7.14 13.42 -1.38
CA VAL A 137 7.05 13.14 -2.83
C VAL A 137 8.19 13.80 -3.61
N LEU A 138 8.64 14.96 -3.13
CA LEU A 138 9.72 15.70 -3.78
C LEU A 138 11.11 15.11 -3.53
N ALA A 139 11.25 14.26 -2.53
CA ALA A 139 12.51 13.58 -2.19
C ALA A 139 12.63 12.17 -2.81
N LEU A 140 11.76 11.82 -3.77
CA LEU A 140 11.83 10.54 -4.48
C LEU A 140 13.17 10.41 -5.21
N ASP A 141 13.93 9.40 -4.84
CA ASP A 141 15.12 8.96 -5.55
C ASP A 141 14.78 7.97 -6.67
N ASP A 142 15.76 7.65 -7.50
CA ASP A 142 15.56 6.74 -8.63
C ASP A 142 15.23 5.32 -8.17
N ALA A 143 15.74 4.89 -7.01
CA ALA A 143 15.46 3.57 -6.45
C ALA A 143 14.00 3.45 -5.98
N ALA A 144 13.49 4.47 -5.27
CA ALA A 144 12.09 4.53 -4.86
C ALA A 144 11.16 4.60 -6.07
N LEU A 145 11.51 5.38 -7.10
CA LEU A 145 10.72 5.47 -8.34
C LEU A 145 10.62 4.13 -9.06
N LEU A 146 11.74 3.39 -9.20
CA LEU A 146 11.75 2.06 -9.80
C LEU A 146 10.93 1.05 -8.99
N LEU A 147 11.02 1.09 -7.67
CA LEU A 147 10.23 0.25 -6.78
C LEU A 147 8.73 0.53 -6.95
N LEU A 148 8.37 1.80 -7.00
CA LEU A 148 6.99 2.27 -7.18
C LEU A 148 6.43 1.83 -8.53
N ALA A 149 7.18 2.05 -9.62
CA ALA A 149 6.80 1.62 -10.95
C ALA A 149 6.68 0.10 -11.05
N GLY A 150 7.57 -0.65 -10.38
CA GLY A 150 7.52 -2.10 -10.30
C GLY A 150 6.24 -2.60 -9.60
N PHE A 151 5.91 -2.04 -8.44
CA PHE A 151 4.70 -2.39 -7.72
C PHE A 151 3.43 -1.99 -8.47
N ALA A 152 3.39 -0.81 -9.11
CA ALA A 152 2.27 -0.40 -9.94
C ALA A 152 2.07 -1.34 -11.13
N SER A 153 3.14 -1.70 -11.84
CA SER A 153 3.10 -2.62 -12.96
C SER A 153 2.64 -4.02 -12.54
N LEU A 154 3.15 -4.51 -11.42
CA LEU A 154 2.72 -5.79 -10.84
C LEU A 154 1.22 -5.76 -10.50
N SER A 155 0.75 -4.66 -9.88
CA SER A 155 -0.64 -4.50 -9.50
C SER A 155 -1.58 -4.50 -10.69
N VAL A 156 -1.25 -3.74 -11.74
CA VAL A 156 -2.04 -3.71 -12.97
C VAL A 156 -2.05 -5.08 -13.65
N LEU A 157 -0.89 -5.75 -13.72
CA LEU A 157 -0.79 -7.09 -14.30
C LEU A 157 -1.63 -8.12 -13.55
N VAL A 158 -1.52 -8.17 -12.22
CA VAL A 158 -2.28 -9.11 -11.38
C VAL A 158 -3.78 -8.84 -11.48
N LEU A 159 -4.18 -7.56 -11.49
CA LEU A 159 -5.58 -7.17 -11.68
C LEU A 159 -6.09 -7.56 -13.08
N ALA A 160 -5.30 -7.33 -14.12
CA ALA A 160 -5.69 -7.68 -15.49
C ALA A 160 -5.88 -9.20 -15.66
N LEU A 161 -4.95 -10.00 -15.13
CA LEU A 161 -5.01 -11.45 -15.20
C LEU A 161 -6.14 -12.04 -14.32
N GLY A 162 -6.33 -11.47 -13.12
CA GLY A 162 -7.31 -11.92 -12.14
C GLY A 162 -8.66 -11.21 -12.18
N LEU A 163 -8.91 -10.31 -13.15
CA LEU A 163 -10.07 -9.42 -13.17
C LEU A 163 -11.39 -10.16 -12.95
N ARG A 164 -11.62 -11.23 -13.71
CA ARG A 164 -12.86 -12.03 -13.59
C ARG A 164 -13.02 -12.64 -12.20
N LEU A 165 -11.92 -13.11 -11.63
CA LEU A 165 -11.91 -13.74 -10.32
C LEU A 165 -12.17 -12.72 -9.20
N PHE A 166 -11.55 -11.55 -9.28
CA PHE A 166 -11.74 -10.47 -8.31
C PHE A 166 -13.14 -9.86 -8.36
N VAL A 167 -13.71 -9.69 -9.57
CA VAL A 167 -15.10 -9.21 -9.75
C VAL A 167 -16.09 -10.22 -9.17
N LEU A 168 -15.94 -11.51 -9.48
CA LEU A 168 -16.83 -12.55 -8.94
C LEU A 168 -16.76 -12.65 -7.41
N GLU A 169 -15.56 -12.62 -6.84
CA GLU A 169 -15.39 -12.63 -5.38
C GLU A 169 -15.95 -11.37 -4.71
N GLY A 170 -15.84 -10.21 -5.37
CA GLY A 170 -16.36 -8.94 -4.85
C GLY A 170 -17.88 -8.81 -4.93
N CYS A 171 -18.50 -9.36 -5.98
CA CYS A 171 -19.94 -9.22 -6.21
C CYS A 171 -20.77 -10.36 -5.59
N ASP A 172 -20.30 -11.61 -5.73
CA ASP A 172 -20.98 -12.80 -5.20
C ASP A 172 -19.98 -13.89 -4.80
N PRO A 173 -19.41 -13.77 -3.58
CA PRO A 173 -18.47 -14.77 -3.06
C PRO A 173 -19.11 -16.16 -2.88
N ALA A 174 -20.44 -16.21 -2.61
CA ALA A 174 -21.16 -17.47 -2.46
C ALA A 174 -21.29 -18.22 -3.79
N PHE A 175 -21.49 -17.51 -4.88
CA PHE A 175 -21.50 -18.08 -6.22
C PHE A 175 -20.14 -18.64 -6.60
N LEU A 176 -19.07 -17.86 -6.35
CA LEU A 176 -17.71 -18.30 -6.64
C LEU A 176 -17.34 -19.56 -5.85
N ALA A 177 -17.72 -19.63 -4.56
CA ALA A 177 -17.45 -20.78 -3.72
C ALA A 177 -18.16 -22.06 -4.17
N ARG A 178 -19.29 -21.95 -4.88
CA ARG A 178 -20.03 -23.11 -5.44
C ARG A 178 -19.42 -23.64 -6.73
N ILE A 179 -18.85 -22.76 -7.56
CA ILE A 179 -18.31 -23.12 -8.89
C ILE A 179 -16.82 -23.47 -8.82
N SER A 180 -16.07 -22.81 -7.93
CA SER A 180 -14.62 -22.92 -7.89
C SER A 180 -14.09 -22.85 -6.46
N ARG A 181 -12.97 -23.57 -6.23
CA ARG A 181 -12.21 -23.48 -4.99
C ARG A 181 -11.25 -22.27 -4.96
N LEU A 182 -11.36 -21.38 -5.94
CA LEU A 182 -10.47 -20.20 -6.09
C LEU A 182 -10.90 -19.00 -5.24
N GLY A 183 -12.04 -19.06 -4.54
CA GLY A 183 -12.50 -17.96 -3.68
C GLY A 183 -11.46 -17.51 -2.64
N PRO A 184 -10.84 -18.40 -1.85
CA PRO A 184 -9.78 -18.02 -0.94
C PRO A 184 -8.58 -17.36 -1.64
N LEU A 185 -8.19 -17.89 -2.81
CA LEU A 185 -7.09 -17.32 -3.59
C LEU A 185 -7.40 -15.90 -4.07
N ALA A 186 -8.63 -15.64 -4.53
CA ALA A 186 -9.07 -14.32 -4.94
C ALA A 186 -9.06 -13.33 -3.76
N HIS A 187 -9.57 -13.77 -2.62
CA HIS A 187 -9.63 -12.95 -1.41
C HIS A 187 -8.22 -12.56 -0.93
N TYR A 188 -7.36 -13.54 -0.65
CA TYR A 188 -6.01 -13.27 -0.18
C TYR A 188 -5.13 -12.60 -1.25
N GLY A 189 -5.32 -12.95 -2.52
CA GLY A 189 -4.64 -12.28 -3.64
C GLY A 189 -4.97 -10.80 -3.72
N PHE A 190 -6.22 -10.43 -3.49
CA PHE A 190 -6.62 -9.03 -3.41
C PHE A 190 -6.02 -8.32 -2.19
N MET A 191 -6.00 -8.98 -1.02
CA MET A 191 -5.36 -8.43 0.19
C MET A 191 -3.85 -8.20 -0.01
N VAL A 192 -3.15 -9.15 -0.63
CA VAL A 192 -1.74 -8.98 -1.01
C VAL A 192 -1.55 -7.76 -1.91
N LEU A 193 -2.42 -7.60 -2.91
CA LEU A 193 -2.37 -6.50 -3.84
C LEU A 193 -2.59 -5.15 -3.14
N LEU A 194 -3.53 -5.09 -2.20
CA LEU A 194 -3.78 -3.93 -1.36
C LEU A 194 -2.52 -3.58 -0.55
N VAL A 195 -1.94 -4.54 0.16
CA VAL A 195 -0.73 -4.33 0.97
C VAL A 195 0.44 -3.84 0.11
N VAL A 196 0.65 -4.43 -1.07
CA VAL A 196 1.70 -4.02 -2.01
C VAL A 196 1.54 -2.56 -2.44
N ASN A 197 0.32 -2.14 -2.78
CA ASN A 197 0.05 -0.75 -3.17
C ASN A 197 0.23 0.22 -2.02
N LEU A 198 -0.19 -0.14 -0.81
CA LEU A 198 -0.01 0.70 0.37
C LEU A 198 1.46 0.84 0.76
N VAL A 199 2.25 -0.25 0.68
CA VAL A 199 3.70 -0.17 0.91
C VAL A 199 4.38 0.71 -0.13
N ALA A 200 3.96 0.61 -1.40
CA ALA A 200 4.43 1.51 -2.45
C ALA A 200 4.09 2.97 -2.14
N GLY A 201 2.84 3.24 -1.78
CA GLY A 201 2.37 4.57 -1.37
C GLY A 201 3.11 5.12 -0.16
N PHE A 202 3.38 4.27 0.84
CA PHE A 202 4.16 4.64 2.01
C PHE A 202 5.55 5.20 1.66
N HIS A 203 6.25 4.59 0.73
CA HIS A 203 7.58 5.03 0.31
C HIS A 203 7.54 6.34 -0.51
N ALA A 204 6.45 6.56 -1.26
CA ALA A 204 6.31 7.74 -2.10
C ALA A 204 5.78 8.96 -1.34
N LEU A 205 4.76 8.76 -0.54
CA LEU A 205 3.94 9.84 0.01
C LEU A 205 4.03 9.93 1.54
N GLY A 206 4.60 8.91 2.19
CA GLY A 206 4.44 8.70 3.64
C GLY A 206 3.08 8.08 3.99
N THR A 207 2.94 7.63 5.22
CA THR A 207 1.76 6.87 5.65
C THR A 207 0.47 7.67 5.62
N LEU A 208 0.51 8.94 6.02
CA LEU A 208 -0.69 9.76 6.12
C LEU A 208 -1.26 10.14 4.75
N MET A 209 -0.41 10.34 3.74
CA MET A 209 -0.89 10.65 2.40
C MET A 209 -1.32 9.40 1.62
N ALA A 210 -0.73 8.23 1.91
CA ALA A 210 -1.09 6.98 1.23
C ALA A 210 -2.53 6.54 1.52
N VAL A 211 -3.11 6.96 2.64
CA VAL A 211 -4.52 6.68 3.02
C VAL A 211 -5.50 7.49 2.19
N GLY A 212 -5.10 8.69 1.71
CA GLY A 212 -5.98 9.61 0.98
C GLY A 212 -6.14 9.29 -0.51
N ILE A 213 -5.51 8.23 -1.03
CA ILE A 213 -5.57 7.81 -2.44
C ILE A 213 -6.54 6.65 -2.61
#